data_559e1315a9cf73d26386327d3cb64cf3
#
_entry.id   559e1315a9cf73d26386327d3cb64cf3
#
_cell.length_a   1.000
_cell.length_b   1.000
_cell.length_c   1.000
_cell.angle_alpha   90.00
_cell.angle_beta   90.00
_cell.angle_gamma   90.00
#
_symmetry.space_group_name_H-M   'P 1'
#
loop_
_entity.id
_entity.type
_entity.pdbx_description
1 polymer ?
#
loop_
_entity_poly.entity_id
_entity_poly.type
_entity_poly.pdbx_seq_one_letter_code
_entity_poly.pdbx_strand_id
1 'polypeptide(L)' 'MNFSIIIPTLNEEKTIEPCLSALQPLRNNCEIIIVDGGSIDNTRVIARSLADKVVSSDKGRARQMNNGARYAS' A
#
# COMPACT_ATOMS: atom_id res chain seq x y z
N MET A 1 11.40 -15.65 1.00
CA MET A 1 11.09 -15.08 0.22
C MET A 1 10.11 -14.66 0.01
N ASN A 2 9.74 -14.47 -0.78
CA ASN A 2 9.25 -13.31 -0.71
C ASN A 2 8.17 -13.05 -1.65
N PHE A 3 7.07 -12.68 -1.09
CA PHE A 3 5.92 -12.22 -1.83
C PHE A 3 5.78 -10.73 -1.63
N SER A 4 5.20 -10.06 -2.61
CA SER A 4 4.83 -8.65 -2.46
C SER A 4 3.32 -8.56 -2.51
N ILE A 5 2.77 -7.83 -1.53
CA ILE A 5 1.35 -7.53 -1.49
C ILE A 5 1.21 -6.08 -1.95
N ILE A 6 0.53 -5.88 -3.07
CA ILE A 6 0.34 -4.55 -3.66
C ILE A 6 -1.09 -4.10 -3.38
N ILE A 7 -1.22 -3.00 -2.68
CA ILE A 7 -2.53 -2.50 -2.26
C ILE A 7 -2.75 -1.10 -2.82
N PRO A 8 -3.66 -0.96 -3.79
CA PRO A 8 -4.03 0.37 -4.27
C PRO A 8 -4.92 1.06 -3.25
N THR A 9 -4.66 2.33 -2.98
CA THR A 9 -5.44 3.11 -2.02
C THR A 9 -5.86 4.45 -2.62
N LEU A 10 -6.99 4.96 -2.14
CA LEU A 10 -7.46 6.30 -2.46
C LEU A 10 -8.43 6.75 -1.38
N ASN A 11 -8.00 7.73 -0.57
CA ASN A 11 -8.83 8.31 0.50
C ASN A 11 -9.45 7.26 1.43
N GLU A 12 -8.59 6.42 2.01
CA GLU A 12 -9.04 5.33 2.87
C GLU A 12 -8.53 5.45 4.31
N GLU A 13 -8.38 6.68 4.80
CA GLU A 13 -7.79 6.87 6.14
C GLU A 13 -8.58 6.17 7.26
N LYS A 14 -9.88 5.98 7.07
CA LYS A 14 -10.71 5.33 8.10
C LYS A 14 -10.53 3.81 8.15
N THR A 15 -10.09 3.21 7.06
CA THR A 15 -10.00 1.76 6.94
C THR A 15 -8.60 1.24 6.75
N ILE A 16 -7.65 2.10 6.38
CA ILE A 16 -6.30 1.65 6.04
C ILE A 16 -5.55 1.09 7.26
N GLU A 17 -5.70 1.68 8.41
CA GLU A 17 -4.99 1.25 9.60
C GLU A 17 -5.41 -0.16 10.05
N PRO A 18 -6.71 -0.47 10.22
CA PRO A 18 -7.07 -1.83 10.58
C PRO A 18 -6.72 -2.85 9.49
N CYS A 19 -6.81 -2.44 8.22
CA CYS A 19 -6.43 -3.32 7.13
C CYS A 19 -4.95 -3.70 7.20
N LEU A 20 -4.08 -2.72 7.35
CA LEU A 20 -2.64 -2.97 7.40
C LEU A 20 -2.22 -3.63 8.70
N SER A 21 -2.90 -3.33 9.81
CA SER A 21 -2.61 -3.97 11.09
C SER A 21 -2.83 -5.47 11.02
N ALA A 22 -3.87 -5.90 10.28
CA ALA A 22 -4.16 -7.32 10.10
C ALA A 22 -3.07 -8.03 9.29
N LEU A 23 -2.30 -7.30 8.50
CA LEU A 23 -1.27 -7.86 7.64
C LEU A 23 0.11 -7.88 8.30
N GLN A 24 0.28 -7.24 9.46
CA GLN A 24 1.60 -7.14 10.08
C GLN A 24 2.29 -8.49 10.31
N PRO A 25 1.58 -9.55 10.75
CA PRO A 25 2.25 -10.84 10.93
C PRO A 25 2.85 -11.42 9.66
N LEU A 26 2.37 -10.99 8.48
CA LEU A 26 2.87 -11.50 7.21
C LEU A 26 4.15 -10.83 6.75
N ARG A 27 4.55 -9.72 7.37
CA ARG A 27 5.70 -8.94 6.91
C ARG A 27 7.03 -9.68 7.04
N ASN A 28 7.09 -10.73 7.80
CA ASN A 28 8.29 -11.55 7.86
C ASN A 28 8.57 -12.26 6.53
N ASN A 29 7.52 -12.55 5.77
CA ASN A 29 7.62 -13.28 4.51
C ASN A 29 7.11 -12.50 3.32
N CYS A 30 6.54 -11.31 3.56
CA CYS A 30 5.91 -10.52 2.53
C CYS A 30 6.32 -9.06 2.65
N GLU A 31 6.44 -8.42 1.50
CA GLU A 31 6.62 -6.98 1.41
C GLU A 31 5.25 -6.36 1.14
N ILE A 32 4.89 -5.33 1.90
CA ILE A 32 3.62 -4.62 1.69
C ILE A 32 3.91 -3.30 0.97
N ILE A 33 3.32 -3.13 -0.19
CA ILE A 33 3.49 -1.95 -1.02
C ILE A 33 2.15 -1.25 -1.17
N ILE A 34 2.06 -0.03 -0.69
CA ILE A 34 0.88 0.80 -0.88
C ILE A 34 1.11 1.66 -2.11
N VAL A 35 0.16 1.62 -3.04
CA VAL A 35 0.23 2.45 -4.24
C VAL A 35 -0.94 3.43 -4.18
N ASP A 36 -0.65 4.65 -3.77
CA ASP A 36 -1.68 5.65 -3.53
C ASP A 36 -2.01 6.43 -4.78
N GLY A 37 -3.29 6.50 -5.09
CA GLY A 37 -3.81 7.16 -6.29
C GLY A 37 -4.11 8.64 -6.14
N GLY A 38 -3.49 9.29 -5.16
CA GLY A 38 -3.67 10.71 -4.96
C GLY A 38 -4.59 11.06 -3.80
N SER A 39 -4.47 10.34 -2.67
CA SER A 39 -5.26 10.63 -1.49
C SER A 39 -5.01 12.05 -0.99
N ILE A 40 -6.09 12.72 -0.62
CA ILE A 40 -6.03 14.05 -0.02
C ILE A 40 -6.18 13.99 1.50
N ASP A 41 -6.47 12.82 2.04
CA ASP A 41 -6.58 12.60 3.48
C ASP A 41 -5.26 12.03 4.04
N ASN A 42 -5.30 11.45 5.23
CA ASN A 42 -4.12 10.92 5.91
C ASN A 42 -3.77 9.48 5.53
N THR A 43 -4.34 8.94 4.47
CA THR A 43 -4.09 7.55 4.03
C THR A 43 -2.59 7.25 3.94
N ARG A 44 -1.83 8.09 3.23
CA ARG A 44 -0.39 7.86 3.04
C ARG A 44 0.39 7.96 4.34
N VAL A 45 0.02 8.91 5.19
CA VAL A 45 0.70 9.11 6.47
C VAL A 45 0.54 7.88 7.35
N ILE A 46 -0.69 7.37 7.43
CA ILE A 46 -0.98 6.18 8.23
C ILE A 46 -0.26 4.96 7.66
N ALA A 47 -0.28 4.81 6.34
CA ALA A 47 0.31 3.65 5.69
C ALA A 47 1.82 3.56 5.87
N ARG A 48 2.51 4.70 5.96
CA ARG A 48 3.98 4.70 6.06
C ARG A 48 4.52 3.91 7.23
N SER A 49 3.81 3.90 8.34
CA SER A 49 4.27 3.18 9.53
C SER A 49 3.94 1.69 9.49
N LEU A 50 3.07 1.27 8.58
CA LEU A 50 2.54 -0.09 8.54
C LEU A 50 2.87 -0.85 7.25
N ALA A 51 3.49 -0.19 6.29
CA ALA A 51 3.85 -0.81 5.02
C ALA A 51 5.36 -0.68 4.79
N ASP A 52 5.88 -1.49 3.89
CA ASP A 52 7.30 -1.44 3.56
C ASP A 52 7.59 -0.33 2.55
N LYS A 53 6.66 -0.06 1.65
CA LYS A 53 6.79 1.00 0.67
C LYS A 53 5.45 1.70 0.48
N VAL A 54 5.49 3.02 0.31
CA VAL A 54 4.32 3.81 -0.05
C VAL A 54 4.71 4.66 -1.24
N VAL A 55 4.09 4.41 -2.37
CA VAL A 55 4.39 5.13 -3.61
C VAL A 55 3.13 5.79 -4.15
N SER A 56 3.31 6.83 -4.95
CA SER A 56 2.20 7.55 -5.56
C SER A 56 2.00 7.13 -7.00
N SER A 57 0.76 7.18 -7.45
CA SER A 57 0.39 6.81 -8.81
C SER A 57 -0.78 7.65 -9.26
N ASP A 58 -1.09 7.60 -10.56
CA ASP A 58 -2.32 8.15 -11.07
C ASP A 58 -3.49 7.32 -10.57
N LYS A 59 -4.67 7.94 -10.52
CA LYS A 59 -5.87 7.24 -10.14
C LYS A 59 -6.15 6.10 -11.13
N GLY A 60 -6.77 5.06 -10.61
CA GLY A 60 -7.14 3.91 -11.41
C GLY A 60 -6.46 2.66 -10.91
N ARG A 61 -7.26 1.66 -10.58
CA ARG A 61 -6.77 0.44 -9.96
C ARG A 61 -5.71 -0.25 -10.82
N ALA A 62 -5.93 -0.30 -12.13
CA ALA A 62 -4.97 -0.96 -13.00
C ALA A 62 -3.63 -0.23 -13.04
N ARG A 63 -3.65 1.10 -13.07
CA ARG A 63 -2.42 1.88 -13.07
C ARG A 63 -1.69 1.77 -11.75
N GLN A 64 -2.45 1.77 -10.65
CA GLN A 64 -1.86 1.64 -9.32
C GLN A 64 -1.19 0.28 -9.17
N MET A 65 -1.82 -0.79 -9.63
CA MET A 65 -1.25 -2.12 -9.55
C MET A 65 -0.01 -2.25 -10.44
N ASN A 66 -0.04 -1.68 -11.64
CA ASN A 66 1.11 -1.71 -12.53
C ASN A 66 2.29 -0.95 -11.93
N ASN A 67 2.04 0.21 -11.34
CA ASN A 67 3.09 0.98 -10.69
C ASN A 67 3.64 0.24 -9.46
N GLY A 68 2.76 -0.40 -8.70
CA GLY A 68 3.18 -1.20 -7.56
C GLY A 68 4.11 -2.33 -7.95
N ALA A 69 3.81 -3.00 -9.05
CA ALA A 69 4.64 -4.11 -9.53
C ALA A 69 6.06 -3.67 -9.86
N ARG A 70 6.24 -2.42 -10.28
CA ARG A 70 7.57 -1.87 -10.57
C ARG A 70 8.44 -1.74 -9.33
N TYR A 71 7.83 -1.59 -8.16
CA TYR A 71 8.54 -1.39 -6.90
C TYR A 71 8.65 -2.68 -6.10
N ALA A 72 8.06 -3.77 -6.57
CA ALA A 72 8.14 -5.05 -5.88
C ALA A 72 9.56 -5.62 -6.01
N SER A 73 10.00 -6.22 -4.94
CA SER A 73 11.34 -6.84 -4.88
C SER A 73 11.34 -8.25 -5.44
#